data_ef9b19aa2576d597a1b365cad6cc1859
#
_entry.id   ef9b19aa2576d597a1b365cad6cc1859
#
_cell.length_a   1.000
_cell.length_b   1.000
_cell.length_c   1.000
_cell.angle_alpha   90.00
_cell.angle_beta   90.00
_cell.angle_gamma   90.00
#
_symmetry.space_group_name_H-M   'P 1'
#
loop_
_entity.id
_entity.type
_entity.pdbx_description
1 polymer ?
#
loop_
_entity_poly.entity_id
_entity_poly.type
_entity_poly.pdbx_seq_one_letter_code
_entity_poly.pdbx_strand_id
1 'polypeptide(L)'
;MLNRGLDKLELLRIVEAVATEKSIDKELVIGSMESAIQKAALTKFGNENNIEVVIDRESGEIKINKVLDIVETVEDSAREISLAEAQKNYANNKNLKIGEKIFEELPQVDFGRIAAQSAKQVISSRVREAEKNRQYEDFIDKQGQILSGIIKRLEYGNVIVDLGKAEGVIKKDELIPREILKTGDRVKAYCYEVRKELKGHQIFLSRAHPQFLARLFFQEVPEIYEGTIEIKSVARDPGSRAKICVHSQDSSIDPVGACVGMRGSRVQTIVNELHGEKIDIIKWTEDLPTLISESLSPAEIQRVLIDQDNKRIDIILTEENLSKAIGRRGQNVRLASKLTNYEIDILTDKEDSERRQTEFKERTETIIKNLEVDETLGQLLVSEGFVSIEEIAQSNPEDISKIDAIDEETAKELISRSKDTLEKEKEAVALKLKELGVEEKLIDLKGMTQ
;
A
#
# COMPACT_ATOMS: atom_id res chain seq x y z
N MET A 1 -25.28 10.26 60.31
CA MET A 1 -25.56 10.23 58.88
C MET A 1 -24.29 9.72 58.20
N LEU A 2 -24.40 8.56 57.57
CA LEU A 2 -23.26 7.77 57.10
C LEU A 2 -22.44 8.49 56.01
N ASN A 3 -21.24 8.92 56.40
CA ASN A 3 -20.17 9.25 55.43
C ASN A 3 -19.67 7.92 54.85
N ARG A 4 -20.29 7.47 53.77
CA ARG A 4 -19.75 6.36 52.96
C ARG A 4 -18.75 6.95 51.97
N GLY A 5 -17.57 7.32 52.46
CA GLY A 5 -16.38 7.31 51.61
C GLY A 5 -16.18 5.88 51.09
N LEU A 6 -15.86 5.72 49.82
CA LEU A 6 -15.49 4.42 49.24
C LEU A 6 -14.51 3.75 50.22
N ASP A 7 -14.85 2.55 50.71
CA ASP A 7 -13.97 1.78 51.56
C ASP A 7 -12.66 1.55 50.82
N LYS A 8 -11.52 1.93 51.40
CA LYS A 8 -10.18 1.86 50.75
C LYS A 8 -9.91 0.48 50.14
N LEU A 9 -10.38 -0.57 50.80
CA LEU A 9 -10.31 -1.96 50.31
C LEU A 9 -11.27 -2.25 49.15
N GLU A 10 -12.39 -1.56 49.06
CA GLU A 10 -13.36 -1.71 47.96
C GLU A 10 -12.78 -1.18 46.64
N LEU A 11 -11.96 -0.11 46.68
CA LEU A 11 -11.27 0.44 45.54
C LEU A 11 -10.28 -0.57 44.96
N LEU A 12 -9.44 -1.22 45.77
CA LEU A 12 -8.51 -2.24 45.30
C LEU A 12 -9.22 -3.49 44.70
N ARG A 13 -10.36 -3.88 45.31
CA ARG A 13 -11.19 -4.97 44.78
C ARG A 13 -11.77 -4.64 43.41
N ILE A 14 -12.21 -3.38 43.20
CA ILE A 14 -12.67 -2.93 41.87
C ILE A 14 -11.54 -2.97 40.87
N VAL A 15 -10.33 -2.52 41.25
CA VAL A 15 -9.15 -2.58 40.41
C VAL A 15 -8.81 -4.01 40.02
N GLU A 16 -8.81 -4.94 40.97
CA GLU A 16 -8.55 -6.36 40.74
C GLU A 16 -9.60 -7.04 39.82
N ALA A 17 -10.87 -6.75 40.06
CA ALA A 17 -11.96 -7.25 39.22
C ALA A 17 -11.84 -6.77 37.81
N VAL A 18 -11.56 -5.50 37.58
CA VAL A 18 -11.37 -4.92 36.23
C VAL A 18 -10.11 -5.47 35.55
N ALA A 19 -8.99 -5.58 36.29
CA ALA A 19 -7.74 -6.10 35.78
C ALA A 19 -7.91 -7.56 35.32
N THR A 20 -8.60 -8.40 36.14
CA THR A 20 -8.86 -9.80 35.84
C THR A 20 -9.86 -9.97 34.68
N GLU A 21 -11.00 -9.28 34.71
CA GLU A 21 -12.04 -9.38 33.68
C GLU A 21 -11.54 -8.96 32.30
N LYS A 22 -10.69 -7.96 32.24
CA LYS A 22 -10.18 -7.40 30.98
C LYS A 22 -8.78 -7.89 30.62
N SER A 23 -8.14 -8.72 31.47
CA SER A 23 -6.75 -9.19 31.30
C SER A 23 -5.74 -8.06 31.07
N ILE A 24 -5.87 -6.98 31.85
CA ILE A 24 -5.07 -5.76 31.79
C ILE A 24 -4.19 -5.69 33.03
N ASP A 25 -3.02 -5.04 32.90
CA ASP A 25 -2.13 -4.83 34.03
C ASP A 25 -2.82 -3.94 35.12
N LYS A 26 -2.72 -4.37 36.36
CA LYS A 26 -3.26 -3.68 37.53
C LYS A 26 -2.70 -2.25 37.65
N GLU A 27 -1.41 -2.05 37.35
CA GLU A 27 -0.77 -0.73 37.39
C GLU A 27 -1.39 0.26 36.41
N LEU A 28 -1.77 -0.23 35.23
CA LEU A 28 -2.40 0.58 34.20
C LEU A 28 -3.81 1.04 34.60
N VAL A 29 -4.53 0.20 35.31
CA VAL A 29 -5.84 0.56 35.89
C VAL A 29 -5.68 1.61 36.98
N ILE A 30 -4.73 1.42 37.92
CA ILE A 30 -4.44 2.38 39.00
C ILE A 30 -4.01 3.73 38.42
N GLY A 31 -3.06 3.78 37.50
CA GLY A 31 -2.61 5.02 36.85
C GLY A 31 -3.74 5.77 36.12
N SER A 32 -4.69 5.02 35.57
CA SER A 32 -5.90 5.61 34.96
C SER A 32 -6.82 6.25 35.98
N MET A 33 -6.95 5.63 37.17
CA MET A 33 -7.72 6.19 38.27
C MET A 33 -7.05 7.42 38.87
N GLU A 34 -5.72 7.38 39.06
CA GLU A 34 -4.93 8.55 39.51
C GLU A 34 -5.15 9.74 38.59
N SER A 35 -5.06 9.54 37.25
CA SER A 35 -5.31 10.57 36.23
C SER A 35 -6.74 11.13 36.27
N ALA A 36 -7.73 10.27 36.54
CA ALA A 36 -9.12 10.66 36.63
C ALA A 36 -9.39 11.52 37.84
N ILE A 37 -8.85 11.12 39.01
CA ILE A 37 -8.96 11.84 40.26
C ILE A 37 -8.22 13.19 40.18
N GLN A 38 -7.04 13.21 39.54
CA GLN A 38 -6.28 14.42 39.27
C GLN A 38 -7.11 15.46 38.49
N LYS A 39 -7.77 15.02 37.44
CA LYS A 39 -8.62 15.87 36.61
C LYS A 39 -9.81 16.43 37.39
N ALA A 40 -10.39 15.63 38.26
CA ALA A 40 -11.48 16.05 39.14
C ALA A 40 -11.00 17.04 40.25
N ALA A 41 -9.80 16.80 40.76
CA ALA A 41 -9.16 17.69 41.73
C ALA A 41 -8.82 19.05 41.10
N LEU A 42 -8.29 19.08 39.89
CA LEU A 42 -8.06 20.32 39.13
C LEU A 42 -9.34 21.12 38.91
N THR A 43 -10.44 20.45 38.58
CA THR A 43 -11.73 21.14 38.41
C THR A 43 -12.23 21.80 39.69
N LYS A 44 -11.91 21.21 40.87
CA LYS A 44 -12.37 21.70 42.15
C LYS A 44 -11.42 22.71 42.80
N PHE A 45 -10.12 22.48 42.71
CA PHE A 45 -9.10 23.32 43.38
C PHE A 45 -8.52 24.41 42.45
N GLY A 46 -8.89 24.41 41.17
CA GLY A 46 -8.41 25.33 40.13
C GLY A 46 -7.47 24.65 39.16
N ASN A 47 -7.67 24.94 37.85
CA ASN A 47 -6.85 24.38 36.76
C ASN A 47 -5.43 24.96 36.72
N GLU A 48 -5.20 26.06 37.42
CA GLU A 48 -3.90 26.71 37.57
C GLU A 48 -2.95 25.94 38.50
N ASN A 49 -3.48 25.12 39.42
CA ASN A 49 -2.65 24.36 40.35
C ASN A 49 -2.02 23.13 39.71
N ASN A 50 -0.81 22.79 40.16
CA ASN A 50 -0.17 21.53 39.83
C ASN A 50 -0.55 20.50 40.90
N ILE A 51 -1.43 19.55 40.55
CA ILE A 51 -1.95 18.55 41.48
C ILE A 51 -1.46 17.18 41.08
N GLU A 52 -0.87 16.44 42.02
CA GLU A 52 -0.47 15.06 41.87
C GLU A 52 -1.34 14.17 42.75
N VAL A 53 -1.80 13.05 42.22
CA VAL A 53 -2.62 12.07 42.91
C VAL A 53 -1.91 10.74 42.91
N VAL A 54 -1.76 10.15 44.08
CA VAL A 54 -1.14 8.84 44.28
C VAL A 54 -2.10 7.93 45.03
N ILE A 55 -2.33 6.74 44.52
CA ILE A 55 -3.09 5.68 45.18
C ILE A 55 -2.09 4.66 45.72
N ASP A 56 -2.12 4.48 47.02
CA ASP A 56 -1.31 3.48 47.68
C ASP A 56 -1.72 2.06 47.26
N ARG A 57 -0.75 1.27 46.81
CA ARG A 57 -0.99 -0.05 46.20
C ARG A 57 -1.42 -1.13 47.17
N GLU A 58 -1.13 -0.94 48.47
CA GLU A 58 -1.44 -1.90 49.54
C GLU A 58 -2.70 -1.52 50.29
N SER A 59 -2.82 -0.24 50.70
CA SER A 59 -3.93 0.23 51.48
C SER A 59 -5.11 0.76 50.70
N GLY A 60 -4.90 1.10 49.41
CA GLY A 60 -5.91 1.77 48.55
C GLY A 60 -6.15 3.23 48.95
N GLU A 61 -5.27 3.84 49.78
CA GLU A 61 -5.41 5.21 50.22
C GLU A 61 -5.09 6.19 49.10
N ILE A 62 -5.98 7.16 48.89
CA ILE A 62 -5.81 8.20 47.87
C ILE A 62 -5.19 9.43 48.55
N LYS A 63 -3.99 9.80 48.13
CA LYS A 63 -3.31 11.03 48.53
C LYS A 63 -3.37 12.03 47.41
N ILE A 64 -3.82 13.23 47.69
CA ILE A 64 -3.92 14.34 46.73
C ILE A 64 -2.98 15.43 47.22
N ASN A 65 -1.95 15.69 46.45
CA ASN A 65 -0.92 16.65 46.77
C ASN A 65 -0.94 17.81 45.78
N LYS A 66 -0.89 19.03 46.27
CA LYS A 66 -0.50 20.19 45.47
C LYS A 66 1.01 20.20 45.40
N VAL A 67 1.55 20.26 44.22
CA VAL A 67 2.99 20.26 43.95
C VAL A 67 3.43 21.70 43.68
N LEU A 68 4.39 22.20 44.49
CA LEU A 68 4.98 23.50 44.32
C LEU A 68 6.46 23.33 43.99
N ASP A 69 6.91 23.93 42.92
CA ASP A 69 8.31 23.93 42.54
C ASP A 69 9.05 25.08 43.23
N ILE A 70 10.21 24.80 43.88
CA ILE A 70 11.01 25.82 44.56
C ILE A 70 11.86 26.54 43.51
N VAL A 71 11.60 27.86 43.38
CA VAL A 71 12.30 28.74 42.43
C VAL A 71 12.94 29.94 43.12
N GLU A 72 13.89 30.62 42.46
CA GLU A 72 14.44 31.88 42.99
C GLU A 72 13.45 33.05 42.83
N THR A 73 12.80 33.15 41.69
CA THR A 73 11.80 34.17 41.37
C THR A 73 10.50 33.48 40.99
N VAL A 74 9.43 33.77 41.71
CA VAL A 74 8.10 33.21 41.46
C VAL A 74 7.46 33.92 40.28
N GLU A 75 7.18 33.22 39.21
CA GLU A 75 6.43 33.70 38.04
C GLU A 75 4.94 33.31 38.17
N ASP A 76 4.66 32.11 38.64
CA ASP A 76 3.31 31.57 38.87
C ASP A 76 3.11 31.14 40.33
N SER A 77 2.45 31.97 41.13
CA SER A 77 2.18 31.70 42.55
C SER A 77 1.30 30.47 42.80
N ALA A 78 0.66 29.91 41.78
CA ALA A 78 -0.14 28.69 41.88
C ALA A 78 0.71 27.41 41.84
N ARG A 79 1.89 27.48 41.21
CA ARG A 79 2.77 26.32 40.95
C ARG A 79 4.14 26.46 41.57
N GLU A 80 4.57 27.67 41.89
CA GLU A 80 5.91 27.99 42.33
C GLU A 80 5.90 28.62 43.72
N ILE A 81 6.95 28.41 44.47
CA ILE A 81 7.18 29.01 45.78
C ILE A 81 8.65 29.49 45.88
N SER A 82 8.85 30.67 46.49
CA SER A 82 10.23 31.13 46.71
C SER A 82 10.90 30.32 47.82
N LEU A 83 12.24 30.16 47.75
CA LEU A 83 13.01 29.44 48.77
C LEU A 83 12.80 29.99 50.16
N ALA A 84 12.66 31.33 50.32
CA ALA A 84 12.47 31.99 51.59
C ALA A 84 11.09 31.67 52.23
N GLU A 85 10.03 31.63 51.41
CA GLU A 85 8.68 31.26 51.84
C GLU A 85 8.57 29.76 52.12
N ALA A 86 9.23 28.92 51.30
CA ALA A 86 9.31 27.49 51.47
C ALA A 86 9.92 27.12 52.86
N GLN A 87 11.04 27.76 53.21
CA GLN A 87 11.72 27.56 54.50
C GLN A 87 10.89 28.06 55.69
N LYS A 88 10.09 29.10 55.53
CA LYS A 88 9.23 29.67 56.58
C LYS A 88 7.97 28.83 56.81
N ASN A 89 7.34 28.35 55.77
CA ASN A 89 6.06 27.66 55.83
C ASN A 89 6.22 26.14 56.08
N TYR A 90 7.35 25.55 55.66
CA TYR A 90 7.63 24.12 55.76
C TYR A 90 8.87 23.83 56.60
N ALA A 91 8.92 24.44 57.80
CA ALA A 91 10.08 24.42 58.72
C ALA A 91 10.57 23.00 59.12
N ASN A 92 9.81 21.94 58.86
CA ASN A 92 10.20 20.56 59.13
C ASN A 92 11.25 20.02 58.15
N ASN A 93 11.43 20.64 56.97
CA ASN A 93 12.42 20.26 55.97
C ASN A 93 13.57 21.28 55.93
N LYS A 94 14.59 21.10 56.79
CA LYS A 94 15.70 22.05 57.00
C LYS A 94 16.70 22.17 55.82
N ASN A 95 16.57 21.41 54.74
CA ASN A 95 17.53 21.38 53.64
C ASN A 95 16.89 21.53 52.24
N LEU A 96 15.87 22.41 52.12
CA LEU A 96 15.24 22.66 50.83
C LEU A 96 16.19 23.39 49.88
N LYS A 97 16.29 22.91 48.63
CA LYS A 97 17.11 23.49 47.58
C LYS A 97 16.23 23.95 46.41
N ILE A 98 16.75 24.91 45.65
CA ILE A 98 16.11 25.37 44.41
C ILE A 98 16.03 24.19 43.44
N GLY A 99 14.86 23.97 42.84
CA GLY A 99 14.57 22.85 41.94
C GLY A 99 13.95 21.63 42.61
N GLU A 100 13.81 21.63 43.96
CA GLU A 100 13.05 20.60 44.68
C GLU A 100 11.54 20.89 44.67
N LYS A 101 10.74 19.84 44.87
CA LYS A 101 9.28 19.92 44.89
C LYS A 101 8.77 19.80 46.32
N ILE A 102 7.82 20.64 46.66
CA ILE A 102 7.07 20.54 47.93
C ILE A 102 5.72 19.94 47.62
N PHE A 103 5.34 18.97 48.45
CA PHE A 103 4.03 18.32 48.39
C PHE A 103 3.18 18.80 49.56
N GLU A 104 2.13 19.54 49.24
CA GLU A 104 1.14 20.00 50.23
C GLU A 104 -0.09 19.09 50.13
N GLU A 105 -0.37 18.33 51.17
CA GLU A 105 -1.53 17.44 51.22
C GLU A 105 -2.83 18.24 51.23
N LEU A 106 -3.65 18.03 50.20
CA LEU A 106 -4.96 18.66 50.08
C LEU A 106 -6.01 17.81 50.83
N PRO A 107 -7.05 18.48 51.42
CA PRO A 107 -8.09 17.77 52.13
C PRO A 107 -8.79 16.78 51.21
N GLN A 108 -9.08 15.57 51.74
CA GLN A 108 -9.84 14.56 51.04
C GLN A 108 -11.18 15.14 50.57
N VAL A 109 -11.38 15.09 49.25
CA VAL A 109 -12.53 15.67 48.59
C VAL A 109 -13.55 14.58 48.34
N ASP A 110 -14.79 14.86 48.76
CA ASP A 110 -15.92 14.07 48.31
C ASP A 110 -16.14 14.35 46.81
N PHE A 111 -15.66 13.42 46.00
CA PHE A 111 -15.76 13.54 44.53
C PHE A 111 -17.22 13.44 44.14
N GLY A 112 -17.88 14.58 43.94
CA GLY A 112 -19.26 14.66 43.48
C GLY A 112 -19.52 13.87 42.17
N ARG A 113 -20.76 13.73 41.80
CA ARG A 113 -21.19 12.94 40.63
C ARG A 113 -20.37 13.23 39.37
N ILE A 114 -19.97 14.49 39.15
CA ILE A 114 -19.19 14.91 37.97
C ILE A 114 -17.79 14.28 38.00
N ALA A 115 -17.13 14.28 39.17
CA ALA A 115 -15.81 13.67 39.35
C ALA A 115 -15.86 12.15 39.16
N ALA A 116 -16.87 11.48 39.73
CA ALA A 116 -17.08 10.05 39.55
C ALA A 116 -17.36 9.67 38.11
N GLN A 117 -18.13 10.50 37.39
CA GLN A 117 -18.43 10.25 35.98
C GLN A 117 -17.21 10.49 35.10
N SER A 118 -16.40 11.52 35.34
CA SER A 118 -15.14 11.78 34.67
C SER A 118 -14.12 10.66 34.91
N ALA A 119 -14.00 10.20 36.17
CA ALA A 119 -13.16 9.05 36.52
C ALA A 119 -13.57 7.78 35.73
N LYS A 120 -14.86 7.46 35.72
CA LYS A 120 -15.40 6.33 34.97
C LYS A 120 -15.08 6.45 33.46
N GLN A 121 -15.18 7.65 32.90
CA GLN A 121 -14.89 7.89 31.49
C GLN A 121 -13.40 7.71 31.17
N VAL A 122 -12.49 8.23 32.02
CA VAL A 122 -11.04 8.09 31.85
C VAL A 122 -10.64 6.62 31.98
N ILE A 123 -11.13 5.91 33.02
CA ILE A 123 -10.89 4.48 33.20
C ILE A 123 -11.37 3.72 31.97
N SER A 124 -12.61 3.94 31.50
CA SER A 124 -13.16 3.28 30.33
C SER A 124 -12.33 3.57 29.05
N SER A 125 -11.81 4.79 28.93
CA SER A 125 -10.95 5.17 27.80
C SER A 125 -9.61 4.45 27.84
N ARG A 126 -8.96 4.38 29.02
CA ARG A 126 -7.66 3.71 29.19
C ARG A 126 -7.77 2.20 29.04
N VAL A 127 -8.82 1.60 29.58
CA VAL A 127 -9.12 0.17 29.38
C VAL A 127 -9.27 -0.14 27.90
N ARG A 128 -10.05 0.69 27.19
CA ARG A 128 -10.22 0.54 25.74
C ARG A 128 -8.92 0.71 24.96
N GLU A 129 -8.08 1.65 25.37
CA GLU A 129 -6.76 1.86 24.76
C GLU A 129 -5.86 0.64 24.96
N ALA A 130 -5.81 0.07 26.17
CA ALA A 130 -5.04 -1.14 26.45
C ALA A 130 -5.56 -2.36 25.68
N GLU A 131 -6.89 -2.55 25.62
CA GLU A 131 -7.51 -3.59 24.80
C GLU A 131 -7.13 -3.44 23.32
N LYS A 132 -7.14 -2.21 22.81
CA LYS A 132 -6.76 -1.91 21.41
C LYS A 132 -5.29 -2.17 21.15
N ASN A 133 -4.39 -1.79 22.05
CA ASN A 133 -2.96 -2.07 21.90
C ASN A 133 -2.71 -3.58 21.89
N ARG A 134 -3.33 -4.34 22.78
CA ARG A 134 -3.22 -5.80 22.79
C ARG A 134 -3.77 -6.44 21.52
N GLN A 135 -4.92 -5.98 21.04
CA GLN A 135 -5.47 -6.45 19.76
C GLN A 135 -4.50 -6.20 18.59
N TYR A 136 -3.87 -5.02 18.57
CA TYR A 136 -2.85 -4.71 17.58
C TYR A 136 -1.66 -5.68 17.65
N GLU A 137 -1.11 -5.93 18.85
CA GLU A 137 0.01 -6.85 19.07
C GLU A 137 -0.36 -8.31 18.67
N ASP A 138 -1.56 -8.77 19.04
CA ASP A 138 -2.05 -10.12 18.71
C ASP A 138 -2.23 -10.35 17.19
N PHE A 139 -2.40 -9.29 16.40
CA PHE A 139 -2.75 -9.39 14.98
C PHE A 139 -1.72 -8.80 14.00
N ILE A 140 -0.71 -8.05 14.46
CA ILE A 140 0.30 -7.49 13.56
C ILE A 140 1.06 -8.58 12.79
N ASP A 141 1.43 -9.68 13.43
CA ASP A 141 2.12 -10.82 12.81
C ASP A 141 1.22 -11.65 11.87
N LYS A 142 -0.09 -11.39 11.88
CA LYS A 142 -1.05 -12.03 10.99
C LYS A 142 -1.37 -11.19 9.75
N GLN A 143 -0.76 -10.02 9.63
CA GLN A 143 -0.83 -9.25 8.38
C GLN A 143 -0.23 -10.08 7.25
N GLY A 144 -0.88 -10.08 6.09
CA GLY A 144 -0.47 -10.89 4.96
C GLY A 144 -0.96 -12.34 5.00
N GLN A 145 -1.80 -12.73 5.96
CA GLN A 145 -2.37 -14.07 6.10
C GLN A 145 -3.89 -14.08 5.87
N ILE A 146 -4.45 -15.27 5.65
CA ILE A 146 -5.90 -15.47 5.64
C ILE A 146 -6.38 -15.68 7.07
N LEU A 147 -7.34 -14.85 7.46
CA LEU A 147 -8.06 -14.98 8.73
C LEU A 147 -9.46 -15.54 8.48
N SER A 148 -9.91 -16.40 9.36
CA SER A 148 -11.27 -16.94 9.37
C SER A 148 -12.03 -16.37 10.55
N GLY A 149 -13.27 -15.94 10.32
CA GLY A 149 -14.12 -15.42 11.37
C GLY A 149 -15.61 -15.62 11.07
N ILE A 150 -16.45 -15.13 11.96
CA ILE A 150 -17.90 -15.17 11.82
C ILE A 150 -18.41 -13.74 11.58
N ILE A 151 -19.31 -13.58 10.62
CA ILE A 151 -19.90 -12.27 10.34
C ILE A 151 -20.79 -11.88 11.51
N LYS A 152 -20.42 -10.81 12.21
CA LYS A 152 -21.16 -10.29 13.37
C LYS A 152 -22.29 -9.37 12.96
N ARG A 153 -22.05 -8.46 12.03
CA ARG A 153 -23.02 -7.48 11.53
C ARG A 153 -22.58 -6.87 10.19
N LEU A 154 -23.55 -6.29 9.52
CA LEU A 154 -23.34 -5.52 8.29
C LEU A 154 -23.63 -4.04 8.59
N GLU A 155 -22.68 -3.15 8.29
CA GLU A 155 -22.79 -1.71 8.55
C GLU A 155 -22.44 -0.90 7.31
N TYR A 156 -23.40 -0.16 6.76
CA TYR A 156 -23.19 0.72 5.59
C TYR A 156 -22.52 0.03 4.39
N GLY A 157 -22.80 -1.26 4.20
CA GLY A 157 -22.18 -2.07 3.14
C GLY A 157 -20.83 -2.70 3.52
N ASN A 158 -20.26 -2.38 4.67
CA ASN A 158 -19.08 -3.05 5.21
C ASN A 158 -19.51 -4.28 6.03
N VAL A 159 -18.65 -5.28 6.06
CA VAL A 159 -18.85 -6.52 6.83
C VAL A 159 -17.93 -6.51 8.04
N ILE A 160 -18.52 -6.62 9.23
CA ILE A 160 -17.77 -6.73 10.48
C ILE A 160 -17.66 -8.21 10.83
N VAL A 161 -16.43 -8.67 10.93
CA VAL A 161 -16.07 -10.08 11.17
C VAL A 161 -15.50 -10.21 12.58
N ASP A 162 -16.06 -11.14 13.34
CA ASP A 162 -15.55 -11.53 14.65
C ASP A 162 -14.43 -12.58 14.44
N LEU A 163 -13.22 -12.22 14.84
CA LEU A 163 -12.03 -13.06 14.78
C LEU A 163 -11.72 -13.76 16.11
N GLY A 164 -12.67 -13.71 17.07
CA GLY A 164 -12.55 -14.27 18.41
C GLY A 164 -11.92 -13.29 19.41
N LYS A 165 -10.73 -12.77 19.14
CA LYS A 165 -10.04 -11.80 20.02
C LYS A 165 -10.25 -10.34 19.61
N ALA A 166 -10.64 -10.08 18.38
CA ALA A 166 -10.84 -8.74 17.84
C ALA A 166 -11.88 -8.76 16.71
N GLU A 167 -12.39 -7.59 16.36
CA GLU A 167 -13.22 -7.39 15.18
C GLU A 167 -12.37 -6.92 14.00
N GLY A 168 -12.52 -7.58 12.84
CA GLY A 168 -12.00 -7.14 11.57
C GLY A 168 -13.10 -6.51 10.71
N VAL A 169 -12.73 -5.64 9.78
CA VAL A 169 -13.64 -5.03 8.83
C VAL A 169 -13.25 -5.37 7.39
N ILE A 170 -14.23 -5.83 6.62
CA ILE A 170 -14.15 -5.92 5.16
C ILE A 170 -14.94 -4.72 4.63
N LYS A 171 -14.27 -3.78 3.98
CA LYS A 171 -14.93 -2.64 3.34
C LYS A 171 -15.73 -3.11 2.13
N LYS A 172 -16.74 -2.33 1.75
CA LYS A 172 -17.60 -2.63 0.59
C LYS A 172 -16.80 -2.88 -0.69
N ASP A 173 -15.75 -2.09 -0.93
CA ASP A 173 -14.90 -2.19 -2.11
C ASP A 173 -13.93 -3.40 -2.07
N GLU A 174 -13.77 -3.99 -0.88
CA GLU A 174 -12.93 -5.17 -0.63
C GLU A 174 -13.74 -6.49 -0.60
N LEU A 175 -15.04 -6.42 -0.92
CA LEU A 175 -15.89 -7.59 -1.08
C LEU A 175 -15.84 -8.13 -2.52
N ILE A 176 -16.15 -9.41 -2.67
CA ILE A 176 -16.38 -9.99 -4.00
C ILE A 176 -17.71 -9.45 -4.53
N PRO A 177 -17.75 -8.87 -5.74
CA PRO A 177 -18.98 -8.39 -6.32
C PRO A 177 -20.06 -9.48 -6.41
N ARG A 178 -21.28 -9.17 -6.00
CA ARG A 178 -22.44 -10.08 -5.98
C ARG A 178 -22.38 -11.21 -4.94
N GLU A 179 -21.39 -11.22 -4.07
CA GLU A 179 -21.35 -12.14 -2.94
C GLU A 179 -22.44 -11.77 -1.92
N ILE A 180 -23.23 -12.75 -1.50
CA ILE A 180 -24.28 -12.56 -0.50
C ILE A 180 -23.79 -13.11 0.82
N LEU A 181 -23.38 -12.22 1.71
CA LEU A 181 -22.94 -12.55 3.06
C LEU A 181 -24.01 -12.22 4.08
N LYS A 182 -24.25 -13.10 5.04
CA LYS A 182 -25.24 -12.96 6.10
C LYS A 182 -24.57 -12.98 7.48
N THR A 183 -25.22 -12.33 8.43
CA THR A 183 -24.82 -12.43 9.84
C THR A 183 -24.86 -13.89 10.31
N GLY A 184 -23.77 -14.35 10.93
CA GLY A 184 -23.59 -15.73 11.39
C GLY A 184 -22.81 -16.61 10.39
N ASP A 185 -22.62 -16.18 9.14
CA ASP A 185 -21.84 -16.94 8.17
C ASP A 185 -20.37 -16.92 8.55
N ARG A 186 -19.68 -18.04 8.28
CA ARG A 186 -18.21 -18.11 8.40
C ARG A 186 -17.60 -17.55 7.11
N VAL A 187 -16.63 -16.67 7.26
CA VAL A 187 -15.92 -16.04 6.14
C VAL A 187 -14.41 -16.13 6.32
N LYS A 188 -13.71 -16.41 5.22
CA LYS A 188 -12.25 -16.29 5.12
C LYS A 188 -11.94 -14.99 4.39
N ALA A 189 -10.94 -14.22 4.87
CA ALA A 189 -10.50 -13.01 4.23
C ALA A 189 -9.00 -12.78 4.45
N TYR A 190 -8.37 -12.11 3.53
CA TYR A 190 -6.97 -11.72 3.59
C TYR A 190 -6.80 -10.48 4.46
N CYS A 191 -5.93 -10.55 5.46
CA CYS A 191 -5.58 -9.42 6.31
C CYS A 191 -4.54 -8.56 5.58
N TYR A 192 -4.98 -7.49 4.91
CA TYR A 192 -4.05 -6.66 4.15
C TYR A 192 -3.40 -5.58 4.99
N GLU A 193 -4.03 -5.18 6.10
CA GLU A 193 -3.51 -4.10 6.92
C GLU A 193 -3.97 -4.24 8.38
N VAL A 194 -3.05 -3.97 9.31
CA VAL A 194 -3.34 -3.84 10.74
C VAL A 194 -2.83 -2.48 11.20
N ARG A 195 -3.73 -1.60 11.67
CA ARG A 195 -3.43 -0.23 12.09
C ARG A 195 -3.52 -0.07 13.60
N LYS A 196 -2.61 0.73 14.15
CA LYS A 196 -2.67 1.13 15.55
C LYS A 196 -3.60 2.35 15.71
N GLU A 197 -4.91 2.11 15.75
CA GLU A 197 -5.91 3.16 15.88
C GLU A 197 -6.69 3.00 17.19
N LEU A 198 -6.87 4.11 17.92
CA LEU A 198 -7.66 4.12 19.16
C LEU A 198 -9.16 4.14 18.90
N LYS A 199 -9.59 4.69 17.77
CA LYS A 199 -10.99 4.77 17.36
C LYS A 199 -11.20 4.00 16.06
N GLY A 200 -12.27 3.20 15.98
CA GLY A 200 -12.60 2.43 14.80
C GLY A 200 -11.99 1.01 14.78
N HIS A 201 -11.94 0.43 13.60
CA HIS A 201 -11.41 -0.91 13.37
C HIS A 201 -9.90 -0.85 13.12
N GLN A 202 -9.17 -1.82 13.66
CA GLN A 202 -7.72 -1.92 13.50
C GLN A 202 -7.31 -2.96 12.45
N ILE A 203 -8.15 -3.97 12.23
CA ILE A 203 -7.85 -5.10 11.36
C ILE A 203 -8.67 -4.94 10.08
N PHE A 204 -7.98 -4.74 8.97
CA PHE A 204 -8.59 -4.56 7.66
C PHE A 204 -8.44 -5.82 6.84
N LEU A 205 -9.57 -6.32 6.38
CA LEU A 205 -9.68 -7.58 5.66
C LEU A 205 -10.17 -7.33 4.23
N SER A 206 -9.73 -8.17 3.31
CA SER A 206 -10.15 -8.13 1.91
C SER A 206 -10.44 -9.53 1.36
N ARG A 207 -11.49 -9.61 0.54
CA ARG A 207 -11.79 -10.76 -0.32
C ARG A 207 -11.53 -10.47 -1.80
N ALA A 208 -11.33 -9.19 -2.13
CA ALA A 208 -11.04 -8.73 -3.49
C ALA A 208 -9.54 -8.68 -3.82
N HIS A 209 -8.66 -8.58 -2.82
CA HIS A 209 -7.23 -8.42 -2.99
C HIS A 209 -6.58 -9.58 -3.74
N PRO A 210 -5.64 -9.34 -4.70
CA PRO A 210 -4.96 -10.42 -5.44
C PRO A 210 -4.25 -11.42 -4.54
N GLN A 211 -3.62 -10.97 -3.45
CA GLN A 211 -2.94 -11.83 -2.49
C GLN A 211 -3.88 -12.79 -1.74
N PHE A 212 -5.18 -12.51 -1.70
CA PHE A 212 -6.15 -13.48 -1.17
C PHE A 212 -6.12 -14.77 -1.97
N LEU A 213 -6.12 -14.67 -3.30
CA LEU A 213 -6.00 -15.83 -4.18
C LEU A 213 -4.66 -16.55 -3.98
N ALA A 214 -3.53 -15.83 -3.94
CA ALA A 214 -2.22 -16.43 -3.71
C ALA A 214 -2.16 -17.21 -2.39
N ARG A 215 -2.74 -16.65 -1.32
CA ARG A 215 -2.78 -17.31 -0.01
C ARG A 215 -3.74 -18.49 0.04
N LEU A 216 -4.82 -18.51 -0.75
CA LEU A 216 -5.67 -19.68 -0.90
C LEU A 216 -4.90 -20.84 -1.58
N PHE A 217 -4.14 -20.56 -2.64
CA PHE A 217 -3.25 -21.53 -3.26
C PHE A 217 -2.20 -22.06 -2.28
N PHE A 218 -1.61 -21.19 -1.47
CA PHE A 218 -0.66 -21.58 -0.43
C PHE A 218 -1.26 -22.54 0.61
N GLN A 219 -2.57 -22.41 0.91
CA GLN A 219 -3.26 -23.31 1.83
C GLN A 219 -3.66 -24.65 1.20
N GLU A 220 -4.03 -24.66 -0.09
CA GLU A 220 -4.59 -25.84 -0.77
C GLU A 220 -3.53 -26.68 -1.52
N VAL A 221 -2.37 -26.10 -1.85
CA VAL A 221 -1.31 -26.71 -2.64
C VAL A 221 -0.06 -26.94 -1.78
N PRO A 222 0.21 -28.18 -1.33
CA PRO A 222 1.36 -28.49 -0.47
C PRO A 222 2.70 -28.07 -1.10
N GLU A 223 2.85 -28.25 -2.41
CA GLU A 223 4.07 -27.93 -3.15
C GLU A 223 4.39 -26.41 -3.14
N ILE A 224 3.37 -25.56 -2.99
CA ILE A 224 3.55 -24.12 -2.78
C ILE A 224 3.91 -23.83 -1.33
N TYR A 225 3.28 -24.53 -0.37
CA TYR A 225 3.59 -24.40 1.06
C TYR A 225 5.03 -24.81 1.37
N GLU A 226 5.54 -25.87 0.74
CA GLU A 226 6.90 -26.38 0.86
C GLU A 226 7.94 -25.53 0.11
N GLY A 227 7.49 -24.60 -0.73
CA GLY A 227 8.36 -23.72 -1.51
C GLY A 227 8.92 -24.34 -2.80
N THR A 228 8.49 -25.54 -3.19
CA THR A 228 8.88 -26.17 -4.46
C THR A 228 8.29 -25.44 -5.66
N ILE A 229 7.05 -24.96 -5.51
CA ILE A 229 6.36 -24.11 -6.49
C ILE A 229 6.21 -22.71 -5.92
N GLU A 230 6.58 -21.73 -6.74
CA GLU A 230 6.49 -20.30 -6.40
C GLU A 230 5.42 -19.61 -7.25
N ILE A 231 4.61 -18.76 -6.61
CA ILE A 231 3.67 -17.88 -7.29
C ILE A 231 4.42 -16.60 -7.65
N LYS A 232 4.66 -16.37 -8.94
CA LYS A 232 5.39 -15.18 -9.43
C LYS A 232 4.52 -13.94 -9.53
N SER A 233 3.31 -14.08 -10.02
CA SER A 233 2.38 -12.97 -10.18
C SER A 233 0.92 -13.42 -10.13
N VAL A 234 0.04 -12.49 -9.75
CA VAL A 234 -1.41 -12.71 -9.67
C VAL A 234 -2.13 -11.48 -10.20
N ALA A 235 -3.01 -11.67 -11.16
CA ALA A 235 -3.93 -10.66 -11.65
C ALA A 235 -5.36 -11.11 -11.43
N ARG A 236 -6.20 -10.24 -10.86
CA ARG A 236 -7.54 -10.62 -10.44
C ARG A 236 -8.58 -9.56 -10.82
N ASP A 237 -9.72 -10.03 -11.27
CA ASP A 237 -10.97 -9.31 -11.43
C ASP A 237 -11.99 -10.00 -10.53
N PRO A 238 -12.16 -9.52 -9.26
CA PRO A 238 -12.86 -10.26 -8.22
C PRO A 238 -14.27 -10.69 -8.62
N GLY A 239 -14.61 -11.95 -8.36
CA GLY A 239 -15.92 -12.53 -8.68
C GLY A 239 -16.16 -12.82 -10.17
N SER A 240 -15.15 -12.64 -11.02
CA SER A 240 -15.24 -12.90 -12.46
C SER A 240 -14.15 -13.84 -12.95
N ARG A 241 -12.91 -13.37 -12.99
CA ARG A 241 -11.76 -14.15 -13.48
C ARG A 241 -10.46 -13.71 -12.82
N ALA A 242 -9.56 -14.65 -12.63
CA ALA A 242 -8.21 -14.39 -12.17
C ALA A 242 -7.19 -15.16 -13.03
N LYS A 243 -5.97 -14.65 -13.09
CA LYS A 243 -4.81 -15.30 -13.67
C LYS A 243 -3.72 -15.40 -12.62
N ILE A 244 -3.09 -16.56 -12.52
CA ILE A 244 -1.99 -16.81 -11.59
C ILE A 244 -0.83 -17.41 -12.36
N CYS A 245 0.36 -16.88 -12.14
CA CYS A 245 1.58 -17.33 -12.78
C CYS A 245 2.42 -18.10 -11.77
N VAL A 246 2.74 -19.37 -12.08
CA VAL A 246 3.42 -20.30 -11.20
C VAL A 246 4.71 -20.84 -11.83
N HIS A 247 5.73 -20.95 -11.00
CA HIS A 247 7.04 -21.46 -11.39
C HIS A 247 7.45 -22.61 -10.47
N SER A 248 7.99 -23.70 -11.03
CA SER A 248 8.61 -24.75 -10.25
C SER A 248 10.13 -24.61 -10.25
N GLN A 249 10.72 -24.72 -9.07
CA GLN A 249 12.18 -24.79 -8.93
C GLN A 249 12.73 -26.16 -9.35
N ASP A 250 11.88 -27.18 -9.28
CA ASP A 250 12.20 -28.55 -9.73
C ASP A 250 11.60 -28.78 -11.12
N SER A 251 12.46 -29.02 -12.11
CA SER A 251 12.05 -29.30 -13.50
C SER A 251 11.23 -30.56 -13.69
N SER A 252 11.26 -31.48 -12.71
CA SER A 252 10.48 -32.74 -12.73
C SER A 252 9.01 -32.54 -12.34
N ILE A 253 8.67 -31.40 -11.75
CA ILE A 253 7.32 -31.10 -11.27
C ILE A 253 6.63 -30.12 -12.22
N ASP A 254 5.46 -30.52 -12.74
CA ASP A 254 4.58 -29.63 -13.47
C ASP A 254 3.85 -28.69 -12.50
N PRO A 255 4.19 -27.39 -12.49
CA PRO A 255 3.58 -26.46 -11.54
C PRO A 255 2.09 -26.23 -11.81
N VAL A 256 1.65 -26.31 -13.08
CA VAL A 256 0.24 -26.13 -13.43
C VAL A 256 -0.57 -27.35 -12.98
N GLY A 257 -0.11 -28.56 -13.28
CA GLY A 257 -0.76 -29.81 -12.85
C GLY A 257 -0.88 -29.93 -11.34
N ALA A 258 0.17 -29.55 -10.59
CA ALA A 258 0.16 -29.58 -9.12
C ALA A 258 -0.88 -28.60 -8.54
N CYS A 259 -0.99 -27.38 -9.08
CA CYS A 259 -1.98 -26.39 -8.68
C CYS A 259 -3.42 -26.79 -9.04
N VAL A 260 -3.62 -27.41 -10.19
CA VAL A 260 -4.95 -27.93 -10.61
C VAL A 260 -5.39 -29.08 -9.72
N GLY A 261 -4.47 -29.99 -9.41
CA GLY A 261 -4.72 -31.19 -8.64
C GLY A 261 -5.50 -32.28 -9.41
N MET A 262 -5.70 -33.42 -8.79
CA MET A 262 -6.38 -34.55 -9.44
C MET A 262 -7.79 -34.16 -9.87
N ARG A 263 -8.07 -34.23 -11.18
CA ARG A 263 -9.35 -33.87 -11.80
C ARG A 263 -9.83 -32.45 -11.44
N GLY A 264 -8.89 -31.53 -11.16
CA GLY A 264 -9.20 -30.16 -10.81
C GLY A 264 -9.67 -29.94 -9.38
N SER A 265 -9.49 -30.92 -8.47
CA SER A 265 -10.04 -30.83 -7.11
C SER A 265 -9.51 -29.64 -6.31
N ARG A 266 -8.21 -29.33 -6.39
CA ARG A 266 -7.60 -28.23 -5.65
C ARG A 266 -8.09 -26.88 -6.15
N VAL A 267 -8.02 -26.66 -7.46
CA VAL A 267 -8.50 -25.38 -8.05
C VAL A 267 -10.00 -25.22 -7.82
N GLN A 268 -10.80 -26.29 -7.86
CA GLN A 268 -12.24 -26.22 -7.63
C GLN A 268 -12.58 -25.78 -6.19
N THR A 269 -11.81 -26.22 -5.19
CA THR A 269 -11.97 -25.74 -3.81
C THR A 269 -11.77 -24.23 -3.72
N ILE A 270 -10.74 -23.70 -4.38
CA ILE A 270 -10.47 -22.26 -4.42
C ILE A 270 -11.57 -21.52 -5.19
N VAL A 271 -11.99 -22.04 -6.34
CA VAL A 271 -13.11 -21.46 -7.14
C VAL A 271 -14.38 -21.37 -6.30
N ASN A 272 -14.70 -22.41 -5.51
CA ASN A 272 -15.86 -22.41 -4.62
C ASN A 272 -15.75 -21.36 -3.52
N GLU A 273 -14.58 -21.20 -2.89
CA GLU A 273 -14.34 -20.14 -1.90
C GLU A 273 -14.49 -18.74 -2.50
N LEU A 274 -14.14 -18.56 -3.77
CA LEU A 274 -14.24 -17.30 -4.51
C LEU A 274 -15.57 -17.12 -5.26
N HIS A 275 -16.61 -17.89 -4.89
CA HIS A 275 -17.95 -17.80 -5.47
C HIS A 275 -18.01 -17.95 -6.99
N GLY A 276 -17.24 -18.89 -7.52
CA GLY A 276 -17.27 -19.25 -8.93
C GLY A 276 -16.36 -18.42 -9.83
N GLU A 277 -15.40 -17.67 -9.27
CA GLU A 277 -14.38 -16.94 -10.03
C GLU A 277 -13.54 -17.92 -10.85
N LYS A 278 -13.43 -17.70 -12.15
CA LYS A 278 -12.64 -18.55 -13.04
C LYS A 278 -11.15 -18.26 -12.84
N ILE A 279 -10.33 -19.32 -12.71
CA ILE A 279 -8.91 -19.20 -12.45
C ILE A 279 -8.14 -19.81 -13.61
N ASP A 280 -7.31 -19.00 -14.27
CA ASP A 280 -6.35 -19.43 -15.27
C ASP A 280 -4.98 -19.56 -14.61
N ILE A 281 -4.41 -20.77 -14.65
CA ILE A 281 -3.09 -21.08 -14.09
C ILE A 281 -2.11 -21.14 -15.26
N ILE A 282 -1.07 -20.31 -15.20
CA ILE A 282 -0.11 -20.06 -16.28
C ILE A 282 1.27 -20.47 -15.78
N LYS A 283 2.01 -21.21 -16.60
CA LYS A 283 3.40 -21.53 -16.31
C LYS A 283 4.26 -20.29 -16.53
N TRP A 284 5.03 -19.89 -15.51
CA TRP A 284 5.95 -18.79 -15.65
C TRP A 284 7.19 -19.20 -16.45
N THR A 285 7.63 -18.35 -17.36
CA THR A 285 8.86 -18.50 -18.11
C THR A 285 9.60 -17.16 -18.17
N GLU A 286 10.92 -17.20 -18.33
CA GLU A 286 11.74 -15.99 -18.55
C GLU A 286 11.52 -15.39 -19.94
N ASP A 287 11.08 -16.22 -20.89
CA ASP A 287 10.76 -15.82 -22.24
C ASP A 287 9.44 -15.03 -22.28
N LEU A 288 9.53 -13.72 -22.39
CA LEU A 288 8.36 -12.82 -22.38
C LEU A 288 7.35 -13.12 -23.50
N PRO A 289 7.74 -13.37 -24.77
CA PRO A 289 6.80 -13.73 -25.83
C PRO A 289 5.96 -14.96 -25.47
N THR A 290 6.59 -16.00 -24.95
CA THR A 290 5.90 -17.22 -24.53
C THR A 290 4.96 -16.96 -23.36
N LEU A 291 5.42 -16.21 -22.32
CA LEU A 291 4.59 -15.86 -21.15
C LEU A 291 3.35 -15.08 -21.56
N ILE A 292 3.49 -14.15 -22.49
CA ILE A 292 2.38 -13.34 -23.00
C ILE A 292 1.40 -14.20 -23.79
N SER A 293 1.93 -15.07 -24.66
CA SER A 293 1.10 -15.99 -25.43
C SER A 293 0.26 -16.88 -24.53
N GLU A 294 0.86 -17.49 -23.51
CA GLU A 294 0.13 -18.29 -22.53
C GLU A 294 -0.87 -17.44 -21.71
N SER A 295 -0.50 -16.19 -21.39
CA SER A 295 -1.36 -15.30 -20.60
C SER A 295 -2.62 -14.88 -21.33
N LEU A 296 -2.62 -14.86 -22.66
CA LEU A 296 -3.76 -14.51 -23.50
C LEU A 296 -4.56 -15.72 -24.01
N SER A 297 -4.14 -16.92 -23.64
CA SER A 297 -4.90 -18.14 -23.97
C SER A 297 -6.41 -17.93 -23.67
N PRO A 298 -7.32 -18.43 -24.57
CA PRO A 298 -7.11 -19.34 -25.71
C PRO A 298 -6.89 -18.64 -27.08
N ALA A 299 -6.43 -17.40 -27.09
CA ALA A 299 -6.13 -16.70 -28.35
C ALA A 299 -4.77 -17.17 -28.90
N GLU A 300 -4.71 -17.39 -30.21
CA GLU A 300 -3.47 -17.72 -30.91
C GLU A 300 -2.81 -16.42 -31.39
N ILE A 301 -1.57 -16.20 -30.97
CA ILE A 301 -0.77 -15.03 -31.30
C ILE A 301 0.17 -15.37 -32.49
N GLN A 302 0.22 -14.49 -33.49
CA GLN A 302 1.14 -14.64 -34.60
C GLN A 302 2.49 -14.01 -34.33
N ARG A 303 2.49 -12.80 -33.75
CA ARG A 303 3.71 -12.04 -33.50
C ARG A 303 3.57 -11.21 -32.24
N VAL A 304 4.69 -11.06 -31.53
CA VAL A 304 4.81 -10.22 -30.34
C VAL A 304 5.95 -9.23 -30.59
N LEU A 305 5.68 -7.95 -30.49
CA LEU A 305 6.67 -6.88 -30.55
C LEU A 305 6.81 -6.30 -29.14
N ILE A 306 8.03 -6.29 -28.61
CA ILE A 306 8.30 -5.89 -27.23
C ILE A 306 9.13 -4.61 -27.24
N ASP A 307 8.59 -3.57 -26.66
CA ASP A 307 9.30 -2.34 -26.32
C ASP A 307 9.61 -2.37 -24.81
N GLN A 308 10.86 -2.70 -24.47
CA GLN A 308 11.32 -2.81 -23.09
C GLN A 308 11.45 -1.45 -22.39
N ASP A 309 11.80 -0.41 -23.16
CA ASP A 309 12.04 0.93 -22.62
C ASP A 309 10.74 1.57 -22.15
N ASN A 310 9.67 1.44 -22.92
CA ASN A 310 8.36 1.96 -22.60
C ASN A 310 7.46 0.95 -21.87
N LYS A 311 7.94 -0.28 -21.63
CA LYS A 311 7.15 -1.40 -21.06
C LYS A 311 5.85 -1.65 -21.83
N ARG A 312 5.92 -1.60 -23.14
CA ARG A 312 4.79 -1.78 -24.05
C ARG A 312 5.01 -3.01 -24.93
N ILE A 313 3.92 -3.69 -25.22
CA ILE A 313 3.90 -4.88 -26.03
C ILE A 313 2.77 -4.78 -27.05
N ASP A 314 3.13 -4.83 -28.31
CA ASP A 314 2.18 -4.88 -29.41
C ASP A 314 2.03 -6.34 -29.85
N ILE A 315 0.80 -6.86 -29.84
CA ILE A 315 0.47 -8.23 -30.17
C ILE A 315 -0.31 -8.25 -31.47
N ILE A 316 0.19 -9.01 -32.44
CA ILE A 316 -0.41 -9.15 -33.76
C ILE A 316 -1.06 -10.52 -33.85
N LEU A 317 -2.34 -10.53 -34.26
CA LEU A 317 -3.13 -11.73 -34.37
C LEU A 317 -4.18 -11.61 -35.48
N THR A 318 -4.80 -12.76 -35.82
CA THR A 318 -5.88 -12.79 -36.81
C THR A 318 -7.18 -12.17 -36.26
N GLU A 319 -8.03 -11.65 -37.17
CA GLU A 319 -9.36 -11.13 -36.80
C GLU A 319 -10.19 -12.12 -35.97
N GLU A 320 -10.06 -13.43 -36.25
CA GLU A 320 -10.78 -14.49 -35.54
C GLU A 320 -10.38 -14.59 -34.04
N ASN A 321 -9.10 -14.32 -33.76
CA ASN A 321 -8.56 -14.40 -32.40
C ASN A 321 -8.68 -13.09 -31.61
N LEU A 322 -8.99 -11.97 -32.29
CA LEU A 322 -9.10 -10.65 -31.68
C LEU A 322 -10.10 -10.65 -30.48
N SER A 323 -11.30 -11.17 -30.69
CA SER A 323 -12.32 -11.23 -29.65
C SER A 323 -11.93 -12.13 -28.48
N LYS A 324 -11.13 -13.20 -28.69
CA LYS A 324 -10.64 -14.09 -27.65
C LYS A 324 -9.53 -13.42 -26.85
N ALA A 325 -8.59 -12.73 -27.52
CA ALA A 325 -7.49 -12.03 -26.88
C ALA A 325 -7.96 -10.86 -26.02
N ILE A 326 -8.85 -10.03 -26.54
CA ILE A 326 -9.44 -8.92 -25.80
C ILE A 326 -10.31 -9.46 -24.63
N GLY A 327 -11.13 -10.46 -24.92
CA GLY A 327 -12.11 -10.99 -23.98
C GLY A 327 -13.29 -10.03 -23.73
N ARG A 328 -14.23 -10.47 -22.90
CA ARG A 328 -15.42 -9.67 -22.57
C ARG A 328 -15.01 -8.36 -21.87
N ARG A 329 -15.32 -7.21 -22.46
CA ARG A 329 -14.99 -5.87 -21.96
C ARG A 329 -13.48 -5.66 -21.69
N GLY A 330 -12.62 -6.26 -22.49
CA GLY A 330 -11.18 -6.15 -22.33
C GLY A 330 -10.62 -6.89 -21.11
N GLN A 331 -11.37 -7.84 -20.53
CA GLN A 331 -10.95 -8.53 -19.30
C GLN A 331 -9.69 -9.37 -19.50
N ASN A 332 -9.57 -10.08 -20.62
CA ASN A 332 -8.45 -11.00 -20.82
C ASN A 332 -7.13 -10.22 -20.99
N VAL A 333 -7.12 -9.20 -21.87
CA VAL A 333 -5.93 -8.35 -22.07
C VAL A 333 -5.57 -7.56 -20.81
N ARG A 334 -6.55 -6.99 -20.09
CA ARG A 334 -6.31 -6.27 -18.84
C ARG A 334 -5.69 -7.15 -17.75
N LEU A 335 -6.14 -8.40 -17.63
CA LEU A 335 -5.55 -9.36 -16.69
C LEU A 335 -4.14 -9.78 -17.12
N ALA A 336 -3.89 -10.00 -18.40
CA ALA A 336 -2.57 -10.30 -18.93
C ALA A 336 -1.60 -9.14 -18.72
N SER A 337 -2.02 -7.90 -18.99
CA SER A 337 -1.24 -6.69 -18.73
C SER A 337 -0.85 -6.57 -17.24
N LYS A 338 -1.80 -6.76 -16.32
CA LYS A 338 -1.52 -6.75 -14.87
C LYS A 338 -0.61 -7.89 -14.42
N LEU A 339 -0.72 -9.06 -15.07
CA LEU A 339 0.08 -10.24 -14.74
C LEU A 339 1.55 -10.05 -15.12
N THR A 340 1.79 -9.50 -16.31
CA THR A 340 3.13 -9.29 -16.89
C THR A 340 3.76 -7.96 -16.52
N ASN A 341 2.96 -6.99 -16.04
CA ASN A 341 3.36 -5.62 -15.75
C ASN A 341 3.85 -4.84 -16.99
N TYR A 342 3.27 -5.19 -18.15
CA TYR A 342 3.46 -4.49 -19.43
C TYR A 342 2.12 -3.97 -19.93
N GLU A 343 2.13 -2.84 -20.61
CA GLU A 343 0.98 -2.37 -21.37
C GLU A 343 0.87 -3.18 -22.66
N ILE A 344 -0.29 -3.80 -22.89
CA ILE A 344 -0.51 -4.72 -24.01
C ILE A 344 -1.51 -4.10 -24.97
N ASP A 345 -1.06 -3.83 -26.19
CA ASP A 345 -1.90 -3.44 -27.30
C ASP A 345 -2.10 -4.61 -28.25
N ILE A 346 -3.31 -4.73 -28.77
CA ILE A 346 -3.69 -5.82 -29.66
C ILE A 346 -4.06 -5.23 -31.01
N LEU A 347 -3.36 -5.68 -32.06
CA LEU A 347 -3.52 -5.26 -33.43
C LEU A 347 -3.87 -6.46 -34.31
N THR A 348 -4.68 -6.22 -35.34
CA THR A 348 -4.88 -7.20 -36.39
C THR A 348 -3.75 -7.10 -37.41
N ASP A 349 -3.54 -8.16 -38.22
CA ASP A 349 -2.58 -8.15 -39.34
C ASP A 349 -2.81 -6.97 -40.28
N LYS A 350 -4.07 -6.57 -40.49
CA LYS A 350 -4.41 -5.44 -41.34
C LYS A 350 -3.98 -4.11 -40.73
N GLU A 351 -4.35 -3.91 -39.44
CA GLU A 351 -3.99 -2.69 -38.72
C GLU A 351 -2.47 -2.54 -38.58
N ASP A 352 -1.75 -3.63 -38.32
CA ASP A 352 -0.28 -3.63 -38.29
C ASP A 352 0.32 -3.29 -39.66
N SER A 353 -0.26 -3.85 -40.74
CA SER A 353 0.17 -3.53 -42.08
C SER A 353 -0.08 -2.09 -42.50
N GLU A 354 -1.27 -1.56 -42.17
CA GLU A 354 -1.64 -0.15 -42.37
C GLU A 354 -0.74 0.79 -41.56
N ARG A 355 -0.48 0.45 -40.29
CA ARG A 355 0.42 1.21 -39.42
C ARG A 355 1.84 1.24 -39.99
N ARG A 356 2.38 0.10 -40.40
CA ARG A 356 3.71 0.05 -41.01
C ARG A 356 3.77 0.83 -42.33
N GLN A 357 2.72 0.76 -43.13
CA GLN A 357 2.67 1.58 -44.37
C GLN A 357 2.62 3.07 -44.06
N THR A 358 1.87 3.47 -43.01
CA THR A 358 1.79 4.86 -42.59
C THR A 358 3.14 5.34 -42.03
N GLU A 359 3.73 4.57 -41.10
CA GLU A 359 5.07 4.86 -40.55
C GLU A 359 6.14 4.92 -41.68
N PHE A 360 6.08 4.01 -42.62
CA PHE A 360 7.00 4.03 -43.78
C PHE A 360 6.84 5.31 -44.59
N LYS A 361 5.61 5.72 -44.90
CA LYS A 361 5.34 6.98 -45.61
C LYS A 361 5.80 8.20 -44.83
N GLU A 362 5.46 8.29 -43.54
CA GLU A 362 5.87 9.43 -42.68
C GLU A 362 7.40 9.54 -42.58
N ARG A 363 8.10 8.42 -42.40
CA ARG A 363 9.57 8.36 -42.36
C ARG A 363 10.17 8.77 -43.71
N THR A 364 9.60 8.25 -44.80
CA THR A 364 10.04 8.59 -46.17
C THR A 364 9.82 10.08 -46.43
N GLU A 365 8.66 10.64 -46.10
CA GLU A 365 8.38 12.07 -46.27
C GLU A 365 9.32 12.94 -45.42
N THR A 366 9.66 12.49 -44.21
CA THR A 366 10.61 13.19 -43.32
C THR A 366 12.01 13.23 -43.91
N ILE A 367 12.49 12.09 -44.48
CA ILE A 367 13.80 11.99 -45.13
C ILE A 367 13.82 12.84 -46.42
N ILE A 368 12.79 12.77 -47.25
CA ILE A 368 12.67 13.55 -48.50
C ILE A 368 12.74 15.05 -48.18
N LYS A 369 11.96 15.50 -47.18
CA LYS A 369 11.86 16.91 -46.79
C LYS A 369 13.17 17.46 -46.21
N ASN A 370 13.83 16.67 -45.40
CA ASN A 370 15.00 17.13 -44.64
C ASN A 370 16.31 16.98 -45.40
N LEU A 371 16.41 15.99 -46.28
CA LEU A 371 17.61 15.75 -47.09
C LEU A 371 17.47 16.26 -48.53
N GLU A 372 16.27 16.79 -48.90
CA GLU A 372 15.97 17.25 -50.26
C GLU A 372 16.30 16.21 -51.34
N VAL A 373 15.91 14.95 -51.10
CA VAL A 373 16.11 13.84 -52.00
C VAL A 373 14.82 13.48 -52.72
N ASP A 374 14.93 12.76 -53.84
CA ASP A 374 13.77 12.27 -54.55
C ASP A 374 13.07 11.12 -53.83
N GLU A 375 11.81 10.86 -54.17
CA GLU A 375 10.95 9.88 -53.51
C GLU A 375 11.55 8.47 -53.55
N THR A 376 12.17 8.09 -54.67
CA THR A 376 12.79 6.78 -54.87
C THR A 376 13.97 6.55 -53.92
N LEU A 377 14.80 7.56 -53.74
CA LEU A 377 15.95 7.49 -52.84
C LEU A 377 15.51 7.49 -51.38
N GLY A 378 14.50 8.29 -51.04
CA GLY A 378 13.92 8.30 -49.70
C GLY A 378 13.31 6.93 -49.32
N GLN A 379 12.53 6.34 -50.19
CA GLN A 379 11.97 4.97 -50.01
C GLN A 379 13.06 3.91 -49.86
N LEU A 380 14.13 3.99 -50.67
CA LEU A 380 15.24 3.07 -50.62
C LEU A 380 15.99 3.13 -49.29
N LEU A 381 16.28 4.34 -48.80
CA LEU A 381 16.93 4.53 -47.49
C LEU A 381 16.11 3.94 -46.33
N VAL A 382 14.80 4.17 -46.35
CA VAL A 382 13.91 3.61 -45.32
C VAL A 382 13.81 2.08 -45.41
N SER A 383 13.80 1.52 -46.66
CA SER A 383 13.73 0.06 -46.83
C SER A 383 14.99 -0.66 -46.37
N GLU A 384 16.15 -0.01 -46.44
CA GLU A 384 17.44 -0.54 -45.99
C GLU A 384 17.69 -0.31 -44.48
N GLY A 385 16.69 0.30 -43.77
CA GLY A 385 16.70 0.40 -42.31
C GLY A 385 17.18 1.74 -41.79
N PHE A 386 17.41 2.74 -42.61
CA PHE A 386 17.72 4.10 -42.16
C PHE A 386 16.42 4.84 -41.84
N VAL A 387 16.05 4.83 -40.57
CA VAL A 387 14.73 5.35 -40.14
C VAL A 387 14.76 6.77 -39.60
N SER A 388 15.98 7.30 -39.30
CA SER A 388 16.15 8.67 -38.79
C SER A 388 17.32 9.41 -39.42
N ILE A 389 17.27 10.74 -39.36
CA ILE A 389 18.35 11.60 -39.87
C ILE A 389 19.61 11.44 -39.06
N GLU A 390 19.46 11.20 -37.74
CA GLU A 390 20.57 10.94 -36.84
C GLU A 390 21.36 9.69 -37.24
N GLU A 391 20.65 8.61 -37.59
CA GLU A 391 21.29 7.36 -38.06
C GLU A 391 22.07 7.57 -39.32
N ILE A 392 21.53 8.31 -40.28
CA ILE A 392 22.24 8.64 -41.53
C ILE A 392 23.47 9.50 -41.25
N ALA A 393 23.36 10.51 -40.37
CA ALA A 393 24.45 11.39 -40.00
C ALA A 393 25.61 10.69 -39.27
N GLN A 394 25.31 9.60 -38.53
CA GLN A 394 26.30 8.80 -37.78
C GLN A 394 26.85 7.62 -38.58
N SER A 395 26.22 7.25 -39.68
CA SER A 395 26.61 6.12 -40.53
C SER A 395 27.90 6.36 -41.26
N ASN A 396 28.62 5.26 -41.58
CA ASN A 396 29.81 5.34 -42.46
C ASN A 396 29.37 5.43 -43.93
N PRO A 397 30.09 6.21 -44.77
CA PRO A 397 29.79 6.27 -46.20
C PRO A 397 29.79 4.91 -46.91
N GLU A 398 30.61 3.97 -46.42
CA GLU A 398 30.69 2.59 -46.95
C GLU A 398 29.43 1.77 -46.72
N ASP A 399 28.67 2.05 -45.64
CA ASP A 399 27.44 1.34 -45.33
C ASP A 399 26.28 1.83 -46.17
N ILE A 400 26.22 3.14 -46.45
CA ILE A 400 25.22 3.72 -47.35
C ILE A 400 25.52 3.39 -48.81
N SER A 401 26.80 3.29 -49.19
CA SER A 401 27.17 2.93 -50.57
C SER A 401 26.98 1.45 -50.90
N LYS A 402 26.66 0.57 -49.93
CA LYS A 402 26.24 -0.81 -50.16
C LYS A 402 24.83 -0.92 -50.74
N ILE A 403 24.07 0.15 -50.65
CA ILE A 403 22.69 0.22 -51.13
C ILE A 403 22.75 0.37 -52.67
N ASP A 404 22.03 -0.49 -53.37
CA ASP A 404 21.94 -0.42 -54.83
C ASP A 404 21.48 0.98 -55.28
N ALA A 405 22.20 1.58 -56.23
CA ALA A 405 21.96 2.93 -56.75
C ALA A 405 22.49 4.12 -55.96
N ILE A 406 23.31 3.92 -54.89
CA ILE A 406 23.95 5.01 -54.17
C ILE A 406 25.48 4.92 -54.31
N ASP A 407 26.08 5.93 -54.96
CA ASP A 407 27.54 6.06 -55.08
C ASP A 407 28.15 6.60 -53.79
N GLU A 408 29.45 6.36 -53.61
CA GLU A 408 30.19 6.86 -52.45
C GLU A 408 30.18 8.40 -52.32
N GLU A 409 30.12 9.12 -53.44
CA GLU A 409 29.97 10.58 -53.44
C GLU A 409 28.60 11.01 -52.93
N THR A 410 27.54 10.36 -53.42
CA THR A 410 26.15 10.60 -52.97
C THR A 410 25.98 10.23 -51.50
N ALA A 411 26.61 9.17 -51.03
CA ALA A 411 26.58 8.80 -49.58
C ALA A 411 27.23 9.86 -48.72
N LYS A 412 28.37 10.42 -49.10
CA LYS A 412 29.04 11.53 -48.38
C LYS A 412 28.18 12.81 -48.37
N GLU A 413 27.50 13.09 -49.48
CA GLU A 413 26.61 14.25 -49.57
C GLU A 413 25.38 14.08 -48.68
N LEU A 414 24.75 12.90 -48.62
CA LEU A 414 23.64 12.58 -47.72
C LEU A 414 24.03 12.74 -46.27
N ILE A 415 25.21 12.24 -45.88
CA ILE A 415 25.73 12.41 -44.49
C ILE A 415 25.97 13.89 -44.18
N SER A 416 26.54 14.66 -45.11
CA SER A 416 26.75 16.09 -44.90
C SER A 416 25.44 16.85 -44.72
N ARG A 417 24.45 16.61 -45.60
CA ARG A 417 23.13 17.23 -45.52
C ARG A 417 22.40 16.84 -44.23
N SER A 418 22.53 15.58 -43.78
CA SER A 418 21.98 15.13 -42.51
C SER A 418 22.56 15.87 -41.32
N LYS A 419 23.89 16.11 -41.28
CA LYS A 419 24.56 16.88 -40.24
C LYS A 419 24.11 18.34 -40.25
N ASP A 420 24.06 18.96 -41.44
CA ASP A 420 23.62 20.35 -41.58
C ASP A 420 22.17 20.56 -41.13
N THR A 421 21.30 19.57 -41.37
CA THR A 421 19.90 19.60 -40.93
C THR A 421 19.78 19.47 -39.44
N LEU A 422 20.54 18.55 -38.81
CA LEU A 422 20.58 18.38 -37.35
C LEU A 422 21.15 19.63 -36.64
N GLU A 423 22.14 20.30 -37.22
CA GLU A 423 22.64 21.56 -36.68
C GLU A 423 21.57 22.66 -36.72
N LYS A 424 20.88 22.82 -37.87
CA LYS A 424 19.77 23.78 -37.99
C LYS A 424 18.63 23.48 -37.02
N GLU A 425 18.27 22.21 -36.81
CA GLU A 425 17.26 21.83 -35.82
C GLU A 425 17.71 22.15 -34.41
N LYS A 426 18.96 21.87 -34.03
CA LYS A 426 19.53 22.24 -32.73
C LYS A 426 19.53 23.75 -32.52
N GLU A 427 19.89 24.54 -33.55
CA GLU A 427 19.85 26.00 -33.46
C GLU A 427 18.40 26.52 -33.33
N ALA A 428 17.46 25.94 -34.06
CA ALA A 428 16.05 26.31 -33.98
C ALA A 428 15.43 25.97 -32.61
N VAL A 429 15.79 24.82 -32.05
CA VAL A 429 15.39 24.42 -30.68
C VAL A 429 16.02 25.34 -29.64
N ALA A 430 17.32 25.65 -29.77
CA ALA A 430 18.01 26.59 -28.89
C ALA A 430 17.42 28.01 -28.92
N LEU A 431 17.01 28.47 -30.12
CA LEU A 431 16.30 29.75 -30.27
C LEU A 431 14.93 29.74 -29.60
N LYS A 432 14.14 28.70 -29.78
CA LYS A 432 12.84 28.53 -29.11
C LYS A 432 12.95 28.44 -27.60
N LEU A 433 13.97 27.73 -27.08
CA LEU A 433 14.24 27.64 -25.65
C LEU A 433 14.65 28.98 -25.04
N LYS A 434 15.43 29.78 -25.80
CA LYS A 434 15.77 31.18 -25.41
C LYS A 434 14.54 32.10 -25.40
N GLU A 435 13.64 31.95 -26.37
CA GLU A 435 12.37 32.73 -26.40
C GLU A 435 11.45 32.33 -25.22
N LEU A 436 11.46 31.06 -24.78
CA LEU A 436 10.70 30.59 -23.65
C LEU A 436 11.36 30.85 -22.28
N GLY A 437 12.57 31.43 -22.25
CA GLY A 437 13.25 31.80 -21.01
C GLY A 437 13.77 30.63 -20.18
N VAL A 438 14.04 29.49 -20.80
CA VAL A 438 14.58 28.30 -20.14
C VAL A 438 16.10 28.45 -19.99
N GLU A 439 16.65 28.29 -18.76
CA GLU A 439 18.10 28.34 -18.52
C GLU A 439 18.83 27.19 -19.20
N GLU A 440 19.94 27.47 -19.86
CA GLU A 440 20.79 26.51 -20.60
C GLU A 440 21.22 25.30 -19.74
N LYS A 441 21.28 25.44 -18.42
CA LYS A 441 21.62 24.37 -17.48
C LYS A 441 20.55 23.25 -17.33
N LEU A 442 19.33 23.48 -17.80
CA LEU A 442 18.25 22.50 -17.76
C LEU A 442 18.28 21.52 -18.96
N ILE A 443 18.98 21.91 -20.02
CA ILE A 443 19.07 21.13 -21.26
C ILE A 443 19.98 19.90 -21.11
N ASP A 444 20.97 19.97 -20.23
CA ASP A 444 21.96 18.90 -19.98
C ASP A 444 21.54 17.84 -18.95
N LEU A 445 20.33 17.93 -18.42
CA LEU A 445 19.83 16.92 -17.46
C LEU A 445 19.40 15.65 -18.20
N LYS A 446 20.13 14.55 -17.96
CA LYS A 446 19.78 13.21 -18.43
C LYS A 446 18.34 12.86 -18.02
N GLY A 447 17.47 12.71 -19.02
CA GLY A 447 16.07 12.30 -18.85
C GLY A 447 15.01 13.32 -19.27
N MET A 448 15.40 14.49 -19.75
CA MET A 448 14.48 15.38 -20.49
C MET A 448 14.58 15.07 -21.98
N THR A 449 13.53 14.49 -22.53
CA THR A 449 13.31 14.45 -23.98
C THR A 449 12.96 15.86 -24.45
N GLN A 450 13.58 16.27 -25.55
CA GLN A 450 13.35 17.55 -26.24
C GLN A 450 11.89 17.76 -26.68
#